data_d6b6fcbb22ec09ddf29215dee87fc025
#
_entry.id   d6b6fcbb22ec09ddf29215dee87fc025
#
_cell.length_a   1.000
_cell.length_b   1.000
_cell.length_c   1.000
_cell.angle_alpha   90.00
_cell.angle_beta   90.00
_cell.angle_gamma   90.00
#
_symmetry.space_group_name_H-M   'P 1'
#
loop_
_entity.id
_entity.type
_entity.pdbx_description
1 polymer ?
#
loop_
_entity_poly.entity_id
_entity_poly.type
_entity_poly.pdbx_seq_one_letter_code
_entity_poly.pdbx_strand_id
1 'polypeptide(L)'
;RFFNKNPSVTRFQMVTEKGNGYYAWNGKLYHSDIVRSCIRPKARAIGKLVAKHIRNNQQEGFKVNPEPYIRFLLEDPNPYMSGQMLQEKIATQLELNNNAFIYIHRDDNGYPVELYPIQALNAEAMYDRSGLLYLKFVMQNGKIVTFPYSDIIHLRQDYNDNDIFGESPAAALVSLMEVVNTTDQGIVKAIKNSNVIRWLLKFTQSLRPEDIKKNVDQFVENYLSTTTSSVGAAGTDAKADVTQVEPHDYVPNAAQIDRTTQRIYSFFNVNDKIIQSKYTEDEWNAYFES
;
A
#
# COMPACT_ATOMS: atom_id res chain seq x y z
N ARG A 1 11.32 -34.59 -30.41
CA ARG A 1 11.72 -33.20 -30.82
C ARG A 1 10.74 -32.19 -30.24
N PHE A 2 10.76 -32.01 -28.93
CA PHE A 2 9.99 -30.93 -28.30
C PHE A 2 10.93 -30.11 -27.42
N PHE A 3 10.93 -28.81 -27.72
CA PHE A 3 11.47 -27.70 -26.95
C PHE A 3 12.99 -27.53 -26.91
N ASN A 4 13.50 -27.04 -28.02
CA ASN A 4 14.64 -26.13 -27.96
C ASN A 4 14.05 -24.74 -27.64
N LYS A 5 13.60 -24.51 -26.41
CA LYS A 5 13.28 -23.17 -25.93
C LYS A 5 14.60 -22.58 -25.45
N ASN A 6 15.06 -21.57 -26.14
CA ASN A 6 16.02 -20.63 -25.54
C ASN A 6 15.50 -20.25 -24.15
N PRO A 7 16.33 -20.26 -23.12
CA PRO A 7 15.87 -19.92 -21.78
C PRO A 7 15.24 -18.52 -21.82
N SER A 8 13.92 -18.48 -21.71
CA SER A 8 13.19 -17.21 -21.62
C SER A 8 13.38 -16.67 -20.22
N VAL A 9 14.02 -15.51 -20.10
CA VAL A 9 14.10 -14.80 -18.82
C VAL A 9 12.77 -14.11 -18.59
N THR A 10 12.04 -14.57 -17.60
CA THR A 10 10.83 -13.91 -17.13
C THR A 10 11.17 -13.01 -15.96
N ARG A 11 10.77 -11.74 -16.07
CA ARG A 11 11.03 -10.72 -15.04
C ARG A 11 9.77 -10.36 -14.32
N PHE A 12 9.90 -10.20 -13.02
CA PHE A 12 8.85 -9.67 -12.15
C PHE A 12 9.42 -8.53 -11.30
N GLN A 13 8.72 -7.41 -11.26
CA GLN A 13 9.09 -6.27 -10.45
C GLN A 13 8.12 -6.14 -9.29
N MET A 14 8.65 -6.20 -8.08
CA MET A 14 7.86 -6.08 -6.86
C MET A 14 7.56 -4.61 -6.53
N VAL A 15 6.37 -4.36 -5.99
CA VAL A 15 6.01 -3.07 -5.39
C VAL A 15 6.60 -3.02 -3.99
N THR A 16 7.82 -2.55 -3.87
CA THR A 16 8.58 -2.52 -2.62
C THR A 16 8.59 -1.13 -1.99
N GLU A 17 9.23 -1.03 -0.83
CA GLU A 17 9.43 0.25 -0.14
C GLU A 17 10.15 1.32 -0.96
N LYS A 18 11.02 0.95 -1.91
CA LYS A 18 11.68 1.89 -2.82
C LYS A 18 10.79 2.31 -3.99
N GLY A 19 9.67 1.59 -4.20
CA GLY A 19 8.75 1.81 -5.30
C GLY A 19 9.41 1.68 -6.68
N ASN A 20 8.59 1.65 -7.70
CA ASN A 20 9.04 1.59 -9.10
C ASN A 20 8.81 2.90 -9.83
N GLY A 21 8.72 4.02 -9.10
CA GLY A 21 8.49 5.34 -9.68
C GLY A 21 7.08 5.59 -10.20
N TYR A 22 6.15 4.64 -10.00
CA TYR A 22 4.76 4.77 -10.46
C TYR A 22 3.89 5.59 -9.53
N TYR A 23 4.33 5.85 -8.29
CA TYR A 23 3.55 6.55 -7.29
C TYR A 23 4.11 7.94 -7.01
N ALA A 24 3.23 8.93 -7.04
CA ALA A 24 3.59 10.33 -6.79
C ALA A 24 4.05 10.59 -5.34
N TRP A 25 3.80 9.66 -4.40
CA TRP A 25 4.19 9.75 -3.00
C TRP A 25 5.17 8.64 -2.62
N ASN A 26 6.42 8.93 -2.74
CA ASN A 26 7.56 8.13 -2.25
C ASN A 26 7.61 6.67 -2.72
N GLY A 27 6.75 6.28 -3.64
CA GLY A 27 6.73 4.95 -4.25
C GLY A 27 6.40 3.79 -3.30
N LYS A 28 5.79 4.06 -2.15
CA LYS A 28 5.54 3.04 -1.12
C LYS A 28 4.04 2.80 -0.97
N LEU A 29 3.50 1.86 -1.73
CA LEU A 29 2.07 1.53 -1.69
C LEU A 29 1.58 1.19 -0.27
N TYR A 30 2.34 0.43 0.48
CA TYR A 30 1.99 0.03 1.85
C TYR A 30 2.02 1.19 2.86
N HIS A 31 2.58 2.37 2.50
CA HIS A 31 2.51 3.57 3.32
C HIS A 31 1.17 4.29 3.21
N SER A 32 0.36 3.99 2.18
CA SER A 32 -1.02 4.44 2.14
C SER A 32 -1.81 3.84 3.30
N ASP A 33 -2.52 4.69 4.03
CA ASP A 33 -3.39 4.29 5.14
C ASP A 33 -4.53 3.39 4.66
N ILE A 34 -5.13 3.70 3.51
CA ILE A 34 -6.20 2.91 2.89
C ILE A 34 -5.70 1.50 2.54
N VAL A 35 -4.57 1.39 1.83
CA VAL A 35 -4.00 0.09 1.44
C VAL A 35 -3.62 -0.73 2.65
N ARG A 36 -2.98 -0.10 3.63
CA ARG A 36 -2.61 -0.76 4.89
C ARG A 36 -3.83 -1.24 5.68
N SER A 37 -4.90 -0.47 5.68
CA SER A 37 -6.16 -0.84 6.34
C SER A 37 -6.83 -2.04 5.69
N CYS A 38 -6.69 -2.21 4.37
CA CYS A 38 -7.19 -3.38 3.66
C CYS A 38 -6.36 -4.64 3.93
N ILE A 39 -5.04 -4.53 3.90
CA ILE A 39 -4.13 -5.70 4.00
C ILE A 39 -4.02 -6.21 5.43
N ARG A 40 -3.96 -5.31 6.42
CA ARG A 40 -3.70 -5.66 7.81
C ARG A 40 -4.68 -6.67 8.43
N PRO A 41 -6.01 -6.59 8.23
CA PRO A 41 -6.95 -7.58 8.75
C PRO A 41 -6.67 -8.98 8.22
N LYS A 42 -6.44 -9.13 6.92
CA LYS A 42 -6.09 -10.40 6.28
C LYS A 42 -4.77 -10.97 6.80
N ALA A 43 -3.72 -10.17 6.77
CA ALA A 43 -2.40 -10.60 7.25
C ALA A 43 -2.43 -11.07 8.70
N ARG A 44 -3.15 -10.35 9.58
CA ARG A 44 -3.32 -10.74 10.98
C ARG A 44 -4.19 -11.99 11.15
N ALA A 45 -5.22 -12.17 10.32
CA ALA A 45 -6.04 -13.37 10.36
C ALA A 45 -5.20 -14.61 9.99
N ILE A 46 -4.41 -14.52 8.90
CA ILE A 46 -3.49 -15.58 8.47
C ILE A 46 -2.41 -15.82 9.52
N GLY A 47 -1.85 -14.77 10.12
CA GLY A 47 -0.83 -14.91 11.16
C GLY A 47 -1.30 -15.64 12.42
N LYS A 48 -2.61 -15.57 12.74
CA LYS A 48 -3.18 -16.30 13.88
C LYS A 48 -3.38 -17.80 13.60
N LEU A 49 -3.30 -18.23 12.35
CA LEU A 49 -3.41 -19.65 12.00
C LEU A 49 -2.14 -20.39 12.42
N VAL A 50 -2.33 -21.53 13.05
CA VAL A 50 -1.21 -22.38 13.44
C VAL A 50 -0.88 -23.35 12.31
N ALA A 51 0.26 -23.14 11.64
CA ALA A 51 0.75 -24.05 10.62
C ALA A 51 1.11 -25.40 11.23
N LYS A 52 0.68 -26.50 10.60
CA LYS A 52 0.95 -27.86 11.07
C LYS A 52 1.44 -28.72 9.92
N HIS A 53 2.46 -29.53 10.19
CA HIS A 53 2.87 -30.60 9.31
C HIS A 53 1.90 -31.77 9.44
N ILE A 54 1.31 -32.19 8.32
CA ILE A 54 0.36 -33.30 8.29
C ILE A 54 0.88 -34.39 7.34
N ARG A 55 0.92 -35.63 7.81
CA ARG A 55 1.16 -36.79 6.97
C ARG A 55 -0.10 -37.65 6.96
N ASN A 56 -0.56 -37.96 5.74
CA ASN A 56 -1.65 -38.90 5.54
C ASN A 56 -1.19 -40.00 4.60
N ASN A 57 -1.00 -41.19 5.09
CA ASN A 57 -0.70 -42.35 4.27
C ASN A 57 -1.68 -43.51 4.58
N GLN A 58 -1.82 -44.42 3.61
CA GLN A 58 -2.78 -45.52 3.71
C GLN A 58 -2.44 -46.54 4.84
N GLN A 59 -1.17 -46.62 5.26
CA GLN A 59 -0.71 -47.59 6.25
C GLN A 59 -0.80 -47.04 7.68
N GLU A 60 -0.46 -45.75 7.85
CA GLU A 60 -0.35 -45.15 9.18
C GLU A 60 -1.50 -44.20 9.54
N GLY A 61 -2.37 -43.92 8.57
CA GLY A 61 -3.47 -42.98 8.73
C GLY A 61 -3.01 -41.53 8.82
N PHE A 62 -3.81 -40.72 9.49
CA PHE A 62 -3.59 -39.27 9.63
C PHE A 62 -2.73 -38.97 10.86
N LYS A 63 -1.57 -38.38 10.66
CA LYS A 63 -0.65 -37.91 11.72
C LYS A 63 -0.39 -36.44 11.63
N VAL A 64 -0.48 -35.74 12.76
CA VAL A 64 -0.15 -34.31 12.89
C VAL A 64 1.23 -34.17 13.50
N ASN A 65 2.07 -33.35 12.88
CA ASN A 65 3.46 -33.08 13.29
C ASN A 65 4.29 -34.38 13.50
N PRO A 66 4.31 -35.30 12.52
CA PRO A 66 5.06 -36.57 12.68
C PRO A 66 6.56 -36.34 12.80
N GLU A 67 7.12 -35.27 12.21
CA GLU A 67 8.52 -34.87 12.39
C GLU A 67 8.61 -33.62 13.26
N PRO A 68 9.18 -33.73 14.48
CA PRO A 68 9.31 -32.60 15.39
C PRO A 68 10.08 -31.39 14.82
N TYR A 69 11.11 -31.63 14.02
CA TYR A 69 11.93 -30.56 13.46
C TYR A 69 11.16 -29.68 12.50
N ILE A 70 10.21 -30.22 11.70
CA ILE A 70 9.34 -29.42 10.84
C ILE A 70 8.39 -28.58 11.67
N ARG A 71 7.87 -29.13 12.77
CA ARG A 71 7.03 -28.36 13.68
C ARG A 71 7.79 -27.16 14.23
N PHE A 72 9.01 -27.36 14.74
CA PHE A 72 9.85 -26.25 15.24
C PHE A 72 10.14 -25.21 14.15
N LEU A 73 10.43 -25.65 12.93
CA LEU A 73 10.65 -24.77 11.79
C LEU A 73 9.43 -23.90 11.45
N LEU A 74 8.21 -24.41 11.66
CA LEU A 74 6.98 -23.67 11.42
C LEU A 74 6.63 -22.71 12.58
N GLU A 75 6.97 -23.08 13.83
CA GLU A 75 6.74 -22.26 15.03
C GLU A 75 7.80 -21.15 15.15
N ASP A 76 9.08 -21.48 14.95
CA ASP A 76 10.24 -20.59 15.04
C ASP A 76 11.10 -20.66 13.77
N PRO A 77 10.65 -20.06 12.67
CA PRO A 77 11.25 -20.22 11.35
C PRO A 77 12.68 -19.67 11.24
N ASN A 78 13.07 -18.71 12.06
CA ASN A 78 14.42 -18.15 12.11
C ASN A 78 14.62 -17.33 13.39
N PRO A 79 15.87 -16.92 13.73
CA PRO A 79 16.16 -16.19 14.96
C PRO A 79 15.49 -14.80 15.11
N TYR A 80 14.92 -14.26 14.04
CA TYR A 80 14.39 -12.89 14.02
C TYR A 80 12.87 -12.83 14.09
N MET A 81 12.16 -13.94 13.86
CA MET A 81 10.69 -13.91 13.79
C MET A 81 10.08 -15.26 14.17
N SER A 82 8.91 -15.21 14.80
CA SER A 82 8.05 -16.36 15.03
C SER A 82 7.30 -16.77 13.77
N GLY A 83 6.69 -17.96 13.77
CA GLY A 83 5.82 -18.44 12.68
C GLY A 83 4.69 -17.47 12.35
N GLN A 84 4.06 -16.89 13.38
CA GLN A 84 3.05 -15.84 13.19
C GLN A 84 3.58 -14.64 12.40
N MET A 85 4.74 -14.12 12.81
CA MET A 85 5.36 -12.95 12.14
C MET A 85 5.75 -13.27 10.70
N LEU A 86 6.24 -14.49 10.43
CA LEU A 86 6.54 -14.94 9.08
C LEU A 86 5.26 -14.96 8.23
N GLN A 87 4.18 -15.56 8.74
CA GLN A 87 2.89 -15.66 8.02
C GLN A 87 2.30 -14.27 7.73
N GLU A 88 2.29 -13.35 8.71
CA GLU A 88 1.82 -11.97 8.51
C GLU A 88 2.63 -11.24 7.42
N LYS A 89 3.95 -11.44 7.42
CA LYS A 89 4.84 -10.82 6.45
C LYS A 89 4.64 -11.38 5.04
N ILE A 90 4.48 -12.68 4.91
CA ILE A 90 4.21 -13.35 3.63
C ILE A 90 2.85 -12.93 3.08
N ALA A 91 1.81 -12.95 3.91
CA ALA A 91 0.48 -12.51 3.52
C ALA A 91 0.49 -11.06 3.04
N THR A 92 1.21 -10.18 3.74
CA THR A 92 1.39 -8.78 3.32
C THR A 92 2.08 -8.67 1.96
N GLN A 93 3.12 -9.45 1.71
CA GLN A 93 3.83 -9.46 0.42
C GLN A 93 2.95 -10.01 -0.71
N LEU A 94 2.19 -11.06 -0.42
CA LEU A 94 1.28 -11.66 -1.39
C LEU A 94 0.20 -10.67 -1.83
N GLU A 95 -0.44 -9.98 -0.90
CA GLU A 95 -1.46 -8.95 -1.19
C GLU A 95 -0.89 -7.74 -1.96
N LEU A 96 0.37 -7.37 -1.70
CA LEU A 96 1.00 -6.24 -2.38
C LEU A 96 1.51 -6.55 -3.78
N ASN A 97 1.93 -7.79 -4.02
CA ASN A 97 2.72 -8.13 -5.20
C ASN A 97 2.13 -9.30 -5.99
N ASN A 98 1.10 -9.95 -5.51
CA ASN A 98 0.61 -11.25 -6.01
C ASN A 98 1.69 -12.34 -6.04
N ASN A 99 2.81 -12.09 -5.38
CA ASN A 99 3.93 -13.01 -5.20
C ASN A 99 4.56 -12.82 -3.83
N ALA A 100 4.87 -13.92 -3.17
CA ALA A 100 5.66 -13.92 -1.96
C ALA A 100 6.66 -15.06 -2.02
N PHE A 101 7.88 -14.81 -1.58
CA PHE A 101 8.99 -15.73 -1.67
C PHE A 101 9.58 -15.98 -0.29
N ILE A 102 9.84 -17.26 0.00
CA ILE A 102 10.50 -17.68 1.23
C ILE A 102 11.69 -18.53 0.84
N TYR A 103 12.87 -18.15 1.28
CA TYR A 103 14.08 -18.95 1.14
C TYR A 103 14.12 -20.03 2.20
N ILE A 104 14.39 -21.26 1.78
CA ILE A 104 14.61 -22.41 2.64
C ILE A 104 16.12 -22.54 2.86
N HIS A 105 16.59 -22.22 4.05
CA HIS A 105 17.96 -22.52 4.43
C HIS A 105 18.06 -23.97 4.86
N ARG A 106 19.00 -24.71 4.25
CA ARG A 106 19.22 -26.13 4.52
C ARG A 106 20.57 -26.34 5.19
N ASP A 107 20.63 -27.40 6.02
CA ASP A 107 21.89 -27.90 6.58
C ASP A 107 22.72 -28.67 5.54
N ASP A 108 23.89 -29.14 5.94
CA ASP A 108 24.81 -29.91 5.07
C ASP A 108 24.22 -31.24 4.60
N ASN A 109 23.18 -31.76 5.28
CA ASN A 109 22.46 -32.98 4.93
C ASN A 109 21.22 -32.69 4.03
N GLY A 110 20.95 -31.42 3.71
CA GLY A 110 19.82 -31.00 2.91
C GLY A 110 18.49 -30.82 3.67
N TYR A 111 18.48 -30.96 5.00
CA TYR A 111 17.28 -30.73 5.80
C TYR A 111 17.00 -29.23 5.97
N PRO A 112 15.73 -28.80 5.87
CA PRO A 112 15.37 -27.40 6.12
C PRO A 112 15.52 -27.06 7.61
N VAL A 113 16.30 -26.03 7.90
CA VAL A 113 16.58 -25.58 9.28
C VAL A 113 16.05 -24.19 9.56
N GLU A 114 15.94 -23.33 8.54
CA GLU A 114 15.41 -21.99 8.71
C GLU A 114 14.62 -21.53 7.47
N LEU A 115 13.67 -20.62 7.68
CA LEU A 115 12.84 -20.00 6.64
C LEU A 115 12.99 -18.48 6.68
N TYR A 116 13.35 -17.88 5.55
CA TYR A 116 13.53 -16.43 5.44
C TYR A 116 12.63 -15.82 4.36
N PRO A 117 11.74 -14.88 4.67
CA PRO A 117 10.98 -14.18 3.67
C PRO A 117 11.89 -13.26 2.87
N ILE A 118 11.88 -13.38 1.54
CA ILE A 118 12.72 -12.58 0.65
C ILE A 118 12.02 -11.26 0.35
N GLN A 119 12.68 -10.15 0.71
CA GLN A 119 12.26 -8.80 0.35
C GLN A 119 13.15 -8.25 -0.77
N ALA A 120 12.74 -8.47 -2.00
CA ALA A 120 13.46 -8.02 -3.18
C ALA A 120 12.75 -6.86 -3.88
N LEU A 121 13.49 -6.10 -4.69
CA LEU A 121 12.94 -5.09 -5.61
C LEU A 121 12.33 -5.74 -6.84
N ASN A 122 12.98 -6.79 -7.35
CA ASN A 122 12.49 -7.58 -8.45
C ASN A 122 12.97 -9.04 -8.34
N ALA A 123 12.35 -9.91 -9.10
CA ALA A 123 12.76 -11.29 -9.30
C ALA A 123 12.78 -11.60 -10.79
N GLU A 124 13.78 -12.37 -11.22
CA GLU A 124 13.94 -12.87 -12.59
C GLU A 124 14.00 -14.39 -12.54
N ALA A 125 13.19 -15.05 -13.36
CA ALA A 125 13.26 -16.49 -13.54
C ALA A 125 14.26 -16.84 -14.66
N MET A 126 15.17 -17.73 -14.39
CA MET A 126 16.21 -18.15 -15.34
C MET A 126 16.32 -19.67 -15.34
N TYR A 127 16.58 -20.24 -16.50
CA TYR A 127 16.90 -21.66 -16.63
C TYR A 127 18.37 -21.84 -16.89
N ASP A 128 18.98 -22.80 -16.25
CA ASP A 128 20.33 -23.22 -16.57
C ASP A 128 20.37 -24.11 -17.85
N ARG A 129 21.57 -24.54 -18.25
CA ARG A 129 21.73 -25.40 -19.43
C ARG A 129 21.09 -26.79 -19.27
N SER A 130 20.87 -27.23 -18.05
CA SER A 130 20.22 -28.51 -17.72
C SER A 130 18.68 -28.38 -17.65
N GLY A 131 18.13 -27.17 -17.74
CA GLY A 131 16.70 -26.88 -17.64
C GLY A 131 16.22 -26.68 -16.21
N LEU A 132 17.12 -26.58 -15.23
CA LEU A 132 16.75 -26.26 -13.85
C LEU A 132 16.41 -24.77 -13.74
N LEU A 133 15.31 -24.50 -13.00
CA LEU A 133 14.82 -23.15 -12.75
C LEU A 133 15.56 -22.54 -11.55
N TYR A 134 16.00 -21.31 -11.74
CA TYR A 134 16.57 -20.44 -10.71
C TYR A 134 15.82 -19.14 -10.64
N LEU A 135 15.70 -18.58 -9.43
CA LEU A 135 15.23 -17.21 -9.22
C LEU A 135 16.38 -16.30 -8.80
N LYS A 136 16.55 -15.24 -9.56
CA LYS A 136 17.50 -14.16 -9.29
C LYS A 136 16.77 -12.97 -8.71
N PHE A 137 17.15 -12.58 -7.51
CA PHE A 137 16.56 -11.46 -6.77
C PHE A 137 17.50 -10.26 -6.73
N VAL A 138 16.95 -9.07 -6.94
CA VAL A 138 17.64 -7.81 -6.66
C VAL A 138 17.12 -7.28 -5.34
N MET A 139 17.96 -7.29 -4.32
CA MET A 139 17.60 -6.89 -2.96
C MET A 139 17.55 -5.37 -2.83
N GLN A 140 16.89 -4.86 -1.79
CA GLN A 140 16.76 -3.41 -1.53
C GLN A 140 18.10 -2.67 -1.38
N ASN A 141 19.13 -3.35 -0.90
CA ASN A 141 20.48 -2.82 -0.78
C ASN A 141 21.30 -2.87 -2.09
N GLY A 142 20.68 -3.28 -3.21
CA GLY A 142 21.31 -3.45 -4.51
C GLY A 142 22.07 -4.78 -4.70
N LYS A 143 22.14 -5.62 -3.66
CA LYS A 143 22.77 -6.95 -3.75
C LYS A 143 21.92 -7.86 -4.62
N ILE A 144 22.56 -8.62 -5.49
CA ILE A 144 21.92 -9.64 -6.32
C ILE A 144 22.20 -11.02 -5.70
N VAL A 145 21.14 -11.81 -5.54
CA VAL A 145 21.20 -13.19 -5.02
C VAL A 145 20.43 -14.09 -5.97
N THR A 146 20.96 -15.28 -6.22
CA THR A 146 20.30 -16.29 -7.07
C THR A 146 20.17 -17.58 -6.28
N PHE A 147 18.96 -18.14 -6.28
CA PHE A 147 18.67 -19.40 -5.63
C PHE A 147 18.05 -20.39 -6.62
N PRO A 148 18.33 -21.69 -6.47
CA PRO A 148 17.55 -22.69 -7.19
C PRO A 148 16.08 -22.64 -6.73
N TYR A 149 15.16 -22.86 -7.65
CA TYR A 149 13.72 -22.79 -7.35
C TYR A 149 13.28 -23.82 -6.31
N SER A 150 14.01 -24.95 -6.20
CA SER A 150 13.82 -25.97 -5.16
C SER A 150 14.02 -25.48 -3.72
N ASP A 151 14.76 -24.40 -3.55
CA ASP A 151 15.02 -23.79 -2.25
C ASP A 151 14.15 -22.55 -1.98
N ILE A 152 13.16 -22.33 -2.82
CA ILE A 152 12.21 -21.23 -2.67
C ILE A 152 10.79 -21.78 -2.53
N ILE A 153 10.10 -21.38 -1.46
CA ILE A 153 8.65 -21.49 -1.39
C ILE A 153 8.11 -20.23 -2.06
N HIS A 154 7.44 -20.42 -3.20
CA HIS A 154 6.84 -19.34 -3.98
C HIS A 154 5.32 -19.42 -3.86
N LEU A 155 4.73 -18.43 -3.17
CA LEU A 155 3.30 -18.23 -3.09
C LEU A 155 2.90 -17.19 -4.14
N ARG A 156 1.84 -17.47 -4.89
CA ARG A 156 1.37 -16.60 -5.97
C ARG A 156 -0.14 -16.64 -6.11
N GLN A 157 -0.68 -15.54 -6.59
CA GLN A 157 -2.08 -15.40 -6.98
C GLN A 157 -2.17 -14.61 -8.29
N ASP A 158 -3.31 -14.65 -8.98
CA ASP A 158 -3.55 -13.95 -10.25
C ASP A 158 -2.46 -14.24 -11.31
N TYR A 159 -2.30 -15.49 -11.69
CA TYR A 159 -1.23 -15.95 -12.59
C TYR A 159 -1.75 -16.46 -13.94
N ASN A 160 -2.55 -15.63 -14.63
CA ASN A 160 -3.15 -16.04 -15.92
C ASN A 160 -2.16 -15.96 -17.09
N ASP A 161 -1.37 -14.90 -17.17
CA ASP A 161 -0.50 -14.63 -18.32
C ASP A 161 0.93 -15.17 -18.15
N ASN A 162 1.33 -15.50 -16.94
CA ASN A 162 2.69 -15.94 -16.63
C ASN A 162 2.71 -17.30 -15.94
N ASP A 163 3.52 -18.22 -16.45
CA ASP A 163 3.63 -19.59 -15.91
C ASP A 163 4.32 -19.62 -14.54
N ILE A 164 5.15 -18.62 -14.21
CA ILE A 164 5.99 -18.60 -13.00
C ILE A 164 5.47 -17.60 -11.97
N PHE A 165 5.21 -16.36 -12.39
CA PHE A 165 4.86 -15.28 -11.48
C PHE A 165 3.37 -14.94 -11.53
N GLY A 166 2.81 -14.53 -10.39
CA GLY A 166 1.54 -13.83 -10.35
C GLY A 166 1.66 -12.44 -10.97
N GLU A 167 0.58 -11.96 -11.58
CA GLU A 167 0.52 -10.63 -12.18
C GLU A 167 0.61 -9.54 -11.12
N SER A 168 1.39 -8.50 -11.39
CA SER A 168 1.53 -7.39 -10.44
C SER A 168 0.22 -6.59 -10.34
N PRO A 169 -0.33 -6.37 -9.15
CA PRO A 169 -1.51 -5.52 -8.96
C PRO A 169 -1.21 -4.04 -9.20
N ALA A 170 0.06 -3.68 -9.41
CA ALA A 170 0.52 -2.30 -9.53
C ALA A 170 -0.22 -1.53 -10.61
N ALA A 171 -0.42 -2.10 -11.79
CA ALA A 171 -1.10 -1.42 -12.90
C ALA A 171 -2.53 -0.99 -12.57
N ALA A 172 -3.30 -1.85 -11.88
CA ALA A 172 -4.65 -1.55 -11.45
C ALA A 172 -4.69 -0.55 -10.28
N LEU A 173 -3.77 -0.69 -9.34
CA LEU A 173 -3.70 0.16 -8.15
C LEU A 173 -3.16 1.56 -8.44
N VAL A 174 -2.22 1.72 -9.38
CA VAL A 174 -1.64 3.03 -9.72
C VAL A 174 -2.72 4.05 -10.04
N SER A 175 -3.66 3.73 -10.92
CA SER A 175 -4.71 4.67 -11.32
C SER A 175 -5.65 5.05 -10.16
N LEU A 176 -5.97 4.09 -9.29
CA LEU A 176 -6.79 4.34 -8.10
C LEU A 176 -6.07 5.22 -7.08
N MET A 177 -4.81 4.93 -6.85
CA MET A 177 -3.98 5.68 -5.90
C MET A 177 -3.64 7.08 -6.39
N GLU A 178 -3.53 7.29 -7.70
CA GLU A 178 -3.38 8.61 -8.30
C GLU A 178 -4.61 9.48 -8.03
N VAL A 179 -5.81 8.92 -8.14
CA VAL A 179 -7.06 9.63 -7.80
C VAL A 179 -7.07 10.00 -6.32
N VAL A 180 -6.74 9.07 -5.41
CA VAL A 180 -6.67 9.35 -3.96
C VAL A 180 -5.68 10.48 -3.67
N ASN A 181 -4.46 10.37 -4.17
CA ASN A 181 -3.41 11.37 -3.94
C ASN A 181 -3.79 12.75 -4.50
N THR A 182 -4.37 12.81 -5.69
CA THR A 182 -4.83 14.07 -6.30
C THR A 182 -5.96 14.69 -5.47
N THR A 183 -6.87 13.86 -4.97
CA THR A 183 -7.97 14.28 -4.10
C THR A 183 -7.45 14.85 -2.78
N ASP A 184 -6.54 14.14 -2.11
CA ASP A 184 -5.93 14.60 -0.86
C ASP A 184 -5.14 15.91 -1.05
N GLN A 185 -4.40 16.02 -2.14
CA GLN A 185 -3.69 17.27 -2.48
C GLN A 185 -4.67 18.42 -2.75
N GLY A 186 -5.80 18.13 -3.40
CA GLY A 186 -6.89 19.09 -3.61
C GLY A 186 -7.45 19.60 -2.29
N ILE A 187 -7.76 18.71 -1.36
CA ILE A 187 -8.25 19.04 -0.02
C ILE A 187 -7.22 19.89 0.75
N VAL A 188 -5.95 19.46 0.75
CA VAL A 188 -4.86 20.22 1.41
C VAL A 188 -4.71 21.61 0.81
N LYS A 189 -4.80 21.76 -0.52
CA LYS A 189 -4.78 23.06 -1.18
C LYS A 189 -5.99 23.90 -0.79
N ALA A 190 -7.19 23.34 -0.81
CA ALA A 190 -8.41 24.04 -0.39
C ALA A 190 -8.31 24.56 1.04
N ILE A 191 -7.80 23.73 1.99
CA ILE A 191 -7.56 24.14 3.37
C ILE A 191 -6.53 25.27 3.46
N LYS A 192 -5.41 25.16 2.74
CA LYS A 192 -4.38 26.21 2.71
C LYS A 192 -4.91 27.50 2.07
N ASN A 193 -5.66 27.39 1.00
CA ASN A 193 -6.22 28.54 0.27
C ASN A 193 -7.44 29.14 0.97
N SER A 194 -8.06 28.43 1.91
CA SER A 194 -9.16 28.98 2.71
C SER A 194 -8.75 30.24 3.48
N ASN A 195 -7.45 30.47 3.65
CA ASN A 195 -6.88 31.68 4.27
C ASN A 195 -6.39 32.73 3.25
N VAL A 196 -6.56 32.51 1.91
CA VAL A 196 -6.06 33.41 0.88
C VAL A 196 -7.21 34.32 0.40
N ILE A 197 -6.93 35.60 0.36
CA ILE A 197 -7.74 36.73 -0.15
C ILE A 197 -9.26 36.47 -0.17
N ARG A 198 -9.90 36.70 0.97
CA ARG A 198 -11.37 36.68 1.08
C ARG A 198 -12.01 38.01 0.73
N TRP A 199 -11.22 39.08 0.64
CA TRP A 199 -11.68 40.45 0.47
C TRP A 199 -10.85 41.15 -0.56
N LEU A 200 -11.52 41.76 -1.54
CA LEU A 200 -10.92 42.67 -2.54
C LEU A 200 -11.30 44.08 -2.19
N LEU A 201 -10.30 44.88 -1.82
CA LEU A 201 -10.48 46.33 -1.62
C LEU A 201 -10.16 47.05 -2.93
N LYS A 202 -11.17 47.62 -3.57
CA LYS A 202 -11.03 48.43 -4.78
C LYS A 202 -11.07 49.89 -4.40
N PHE A 203 -9.96 50.59 -4.60
CA PHE A 203 -9.87 52.01 -4.34
C PHE A 203 -10.32 52.80 -5.55
N THR A 204 -11.18 53.83 -5.34
CA THR A 204 -11.72 54.66 -6.39
C THR A 204 -10.74 55.75 -6.87
N GLN A 205 -9.64 55.95 -6.11
CA GLN A 205 -8.58 56.90 -6.44
C GLN A 205 -7.27 56.17 -6.69
N SER A 206 -6.39 56.74 -7.53
CA SER A 206 -5.06 56.21 -7.76
C SER A 206 -4.19 56.45 -6.52
N LEU A 207 -3.87 55.38 -5.82
CA LEU A 207 -3.01 55.38 -4.63
C LEU A 207 -1.61 54.85 -4.97
N ARG A 208 -0.62 55.30 -4.21
CA ARG A 208 0.72 54.69 -4.28
C ARG A 208 0.69 53.27 -3.72
N PRO A 209 1.55 52.36 -4.19
CA PRO A 209 1.59 50.97 -3.68
C PRO A 209 1.73 50.87 -2.17
N GLU A 210 2.49 51.77 -1.55
CA GLU A 210 2.71 51.87 -0.11
C GLU A 210 1.43 52.18 0.67
N ASP A 211 0.62 53.12 0.13
CA ASP A 211 -0.66 53.51 0.72
C ASP A 211 -1.70 52.43 0.58
N ILE A 212 -1.69 51.69 -0.55
CA ILE A 212 -2.55 50.53 -0.76
C ILE A 212 -2.24 49.47 0.31
N LYS A 213 -0.96 49.12 0.51
CA LYS A 213 -0.54 48.16 1.50
C LYS A 213 -0.95 48.57 2.91
N LYS A 214 -0.72 49.85 3.27
CA LYS A 214 -1.09 50.37 4.59
C LYS A 214 -2.59 50.27 4.86
N ASN A 215 -3.41 50.61 3.85
CA ASN A 215 -4.88 50.51 3.97
C ASN A 215 -5.35 49.05 4.10
N VAL A 216 -4.72 48.13 3.37
CA VAL A 216 -5.02 46.69 3.47
C VAL A 216 -4.62 46.16 4.86
N ASP A 217 -3.42 46.48 5.36
CA ASP A 217 -2.96 46.07 6.68
C ASP A 217 -3.88 46.61 7.80
N GLN A 218 -4.31 47.84 7.70
CA GLN A 218 -5.31 48.43 8.62
C GLN A 218 -6.67 47.73 8.55
N PHE A 219 -7.13 47.36 7.35
CA PHE A 219 -8.37 46.60 7.20
C PHE A 219 -8.27 45.23 7.86
N VAL A 220 -7.18 44.51 7.63
CA VAL A 220 -6.94 43.20 8.25
C VAL A 220 -6.88 43.32 9.77
N GLU A 221 -6.17 44.32 10.30
CA GLU A 221 -6.01 44.53 11.72
C GLU A 221 -7.35 44.91 12.42
N ASN A 222 -8.12 45.77 11.79
CA ASN A 222 -9.37 46.29 12.35
C ASN A 222 -10.56 45.31 12.24
N TYR A 223 -10.61 44.48 11.18
CA TYR A 223 -11.81 43.70 10.85
C TYR A 223 -11.59 42.19 10.75
N LEU A 224 -10.38 41.70 10.52
CA LEU A 224 -10.10 40.29 10.35
C LEU A 224 -9.24 39.68 11.46
N SER A 225 -8.66 40.52 12.33
CA SER A 225 -7.88 40.04 13.49
C SER A 225 -8.81 39.45 14.55
N THR A 226 -8.51 38.23 14.98
CA THR A 226 -9.25 37.51 16.02
C THR A 226 -9.14 38.15 17.43
N THR A 227 -8.23 39.10 17.59
CA THR A 227 -8.03 39.82 18.85
C THR A 227 -8.91 41.08 18.99
N THR A 228 -9.57 41.50 17.91
CA THR A 228 -10.43 42.68 17.93
C THR A 228 -11.88 42.25 18.13
N SER A 229 -12.51 42.65 19.21
CA SER A 229 -13.93 42.42 19.50
C SER A 229 -14.83 43.30 18.62
N SER A 230 -14.78 43.14 17.31
CA SER A 230 -15.67 43.85 16.40
C SER A 230 -17.00 43.11 16.28
N VAL A 231 -18.08 43.83 16.52
CA VAL A 231 -19.48 43.36 16.53
C VAL A 231 -20.01 43.15 15.10
N GLY A 232 -19.34 42.35 14.27
CA GLY A 232 -19.86 41.87 12.98
C GLY A 232 -20.24 42.92 11.95
N ALA A 233 -19.96 44.21 12.15
CA ALA A 233 -20.22 45.29 11.21
C ALA A 233 -18.93 46.07 10.91
N ALA A 234 -18.59 46.20 9.63
CA ALA A 234 -17.46 46.97 9.13
C ALA A 234 -17.99 48.24 8.40
N GLY A 235 -17.52 49.40 8.84
CA GLY A 235 -17.74 50.65 8.09
C GLY A 235 -16.64 50.86 7.07
N THR A 236 -16.98 51.10 5.79
CA THR A 236 -16.03 51.50 4.77
C THR A 236 -16.23 52.96 4.42
N ASP A 237 -15.14 53.71 4.18
CA ASP A 237 -15.19 55.05 3.65
C ASP A 237 -15.51 54.96 2.15
N ALA A 238 -16.15 56.02 1.61
CA ALA A 238 -16.52 56.13 0.19
C ALA A 238 -15.34 56.03 -0.81
N LYS A 239 -14.12 55.92 -0.30
CA LYS A 239 -12.89 55.77 -1.09
C LYS A 239 -12.54 54.33 -1.46
N ALA A 240 -13.16 53.31 -0.81
CA ALA A 240 -12.88 51.92 -1.09
C ALA A 240 -14.19 51.14 -1.21
N ASP A 241 -14.29 50.34 -2.25
CA ASP A 241 -15.33 49.35 -2.43
C ASP A 241 -14.78 47.98 -1.99
N VAL A 242 -15.50 47.31 -1.07
CA VAL A 242 -15.08 46.05 -0.47
C VAL A 242 -15.97 44.95 -1.05
N THR A 243 -15.34 44.06 -1.79
CA THR A 243 -16.03 42.92 -2.38
C THR A 243 -15.51 41.64 -1.74
N GLN A 244 -16.42 40.80 -1.25
CA GLN A 244 -16.07 39.47 -0.81
C GLN A 244 -15.82 38.60 -2.03
N VAL A 245 -14.64 37.98 -2.06
CA VAL A 245 -14.29 36.99 -3.09
C VAL A 245 -14.61 35.61 -2.54
N GLU A 246 -15.57 34.92 -3.15
CA GLU A 246 -15.80 33.51 -2.87
C GLU A 246 -14.66 32.69 -3.47
N PRO A 247 -13.90 31.94 -2.66
CA PRO A 247 -12.88 31.06 -3.19
C PRO A 247 -13.57 29.92 -3.95
N HIS A 248 -13.34 29.83 -5.24
CA HIS A 248 -13.74 28.69 -6.06
C HIS A 248 -12.69 27.58 -5.94
N ASP A 249 -12.50 27.06 -4.72
CA ASP A 249 -11.66 25.90 -4.52
C ASP A 249 -12.43 24.64 -4.90
N TYR A 250 -11.82 23.79 -5.71
CA TYR A 250 -12.36 22.47 -5.99
C TYR A 250 -12.25 21.61 -4.74
N VAL A 251 -13.36 21.43 -4.06
CA VAL A 251 -13.50 20.45 -2.99
C VAL A 251 -14.07 19.18 -3.63
N PRO A 252 -13.34 18.05 -3.61
CA PRO A 252 -13.88 16.81 -4.15
C PRO A 252 -15.20 16.44 -3.48
N ASN A 253 -16.16 15.96 -4.26
CA ASN A 253 -17.43 15.51 -3.73
C ASN A 253 -17.23 14.30 -2.83
N ALA A 254 -17.79 14.31 -1.62
CA ALA A 254 -17.72 13.20 -0.68
C ALA A 254 -18.11 11.85 -1.31
N ALA A 255 -19.15 11.85 -2.17
CA ALA A 255 -19.57 10.65 -2.88
C ALA A 255 -18.50 10.10 -3.86
N GLN A 256 -17.65 10.96 -4.42
CA GLN A 256 -16.52 10.50 -5.28
C GLN A 256 -15.41 9.88 -4.45
N ILE A 257 -15.11 10.46 -3.29
CA ILE A 257 -14.12 9.93 -2.35
C ILE A 257 -14.57 8.56 -1.86
N ASP A 258 -15.82 8.45 -1.40
CA ASP A 258 -16.41 7.19 -0.92
C ASP A 258 -16.38 6.11 -2.01
N ARG A 259 -16.78 6.46 -3.24
CA ARG A 259 -16.73 5.52 -4.37
C ARG A 259 -15.31 5.04 -4.68
N THR A 260 -14.33 5.92 -4.63
CA THR A 260 -12.92 5.54 -4.87
C THR A 260 -12.41 4.62 -3.76
N THR A 261 -12.72 4.95 -2.51
CA THR A 261 -12.38 4.12 -1.35
C THR A 261 -13.02 2.74 -1.43
N GLN A 262 -14.31 2.65 -1.80
CA GLN A 262 -15.01 1.38 -1.99
C GLN A 262 -14.39 0.53 -3.11
N ARG A 263 -13.91 1.15 -4.20
CA ARG A 263 -13.20 0.43 -5.27
C ARG A 263 -11.89 -0.18 -4.78
N ILE A 264 -11.16 0.53 -3.91
CA ILE A 264 -9.92 0.00 -3.30
C ILE A 264 -10.26 -1.15 -2.36
N TYR A 265 -11.31 -1.03 -1.54
CA TYR A 265 -11.77 -2.11 -0.67
C TYR A 265 -12.16 -3.36 -1.49
N SER A 266 -12.92 -3.16 -2.56
CA SER A 266 -13.31 -4.25 -3.47
C SER A 266 -12.10 -4.89 -4.17
N PHE A 267 -11.09 -4.10 -4.52
CA PHE A 267 -9.86 -4.61 -5.10
C PHE A 267 -9.11 -5.57 -4.16
N PHE A 268 -9.08 -5.24 -2.88
CA PHE A 268 -8.47 -6.10 -1.84
C PHE A 268 -9.46 -7.13 -1.27
N ASN A 269 -10.65 -7.25 -1.82
CA ASN A 269 -11.70 -8.15 -1.32
C ASN A 269 -11.97 -7.99 0.19
N VAL A 270 -12.07 -6.74 0.65
CA VAL A 270 -12.44 -6.39 2.03
C VAL A 270 -13.57 -5.36 1.99
N ASN A 271 -14.33 -5.29 3.07
CA ASN A 271 -15.36 -4.27 3.25
C ASN A 271 -15.04 -3.35 4.44
N ASP A 272 -15.74 -2.23 4.52
CA ASP A 272 -15.57 -1.21 5.56
C ASP A 272 -15.84 -1.77 6.97
N LYS A 273 -16.79 -2.69 7.11
CA LYS A 273 -17.13 -3.29 8.40
C LYS A 273 -15.99 -4.14 8.95
N ILE A 274 -15.32 -4.91 8.10
CA ILE A 274 -14.14 -5.70 8.48
C ILE A 274 -12.99 -4.77 8.88
N ILE A 275 -12.74 -3.70 8.10
CA ILE A 275 -11.68 -2.73 8.37
C ILE A 275 -11.93 -1.99 9.70
N GLN A 276 -13.16 -1.60 9.97
CA GLN A 276 -13.54 -0.88 11.18
C GLN A 276 -13.82 -1.79 12.37
N SER A 277 -13.74 -3.11 12.20
CA SER A 277 -14.10 -4.10 13.25
C SER A 277 -15.54 -3.96 13.74
N LYS A 278 -16.46 -3.58 12.85
CA LYS A 278 -17.89 -3.39 13.13
C LYS A 278 -18.76 -4.47 12.47
N TYR A 279 -18.27 -5.66 12.35
CA TYR A 279 -18.94 -6.79 11.71
C TYR A 279 -19.77 -7.60 12.70
N THR A 280 -20.85 -8.21 12.19
CA THR A 280 -21.60 -9.27 12.84
C THR A 280 -20.90 -10.61 12.61
N GLU A 281 -21.31 -11.66 13.36
CA GLU A 281 -20.78 -13.01 13.17
C GLU A 281 -21.04 -13.53 11.75
N ASP A 282 -22.22 -13.30 11.20
CA ASP A 282 -22.57 -13.71 9.83
C ASP A 282 -21.71 -13.00 8.78
N GLU A 283 -21.43 -11.72 8.95
CA GLU A 283 -20.57 -10.94 8.04
C GLU A 283 -19.12 -11.40 8.12
N TRP A 284 -18.64 -11.78 9.30
CA TRP A 284 -17.31 -12.37 9.47
C TRP A 284 -17.22 -13.73 8.80
N ASN A 285 -18.22 -14.59 8.99
CA ASN A 285 -18.24 -15.91 8.38
C ASN A 285 -18.29 -15.80 6.85
N ALA A 286 -19.13 -14.92 6.29
CA ALA A 286 -19.18 -14.67 4.86
C ALA A 286 -17.84 -14.15 4.30
N TYR A 287 -17.15 -13.29 5.03
CA TYR A 287 -15.81 -12.80 4.66
C TYR A 287 -14.76 -13.91 4.73
N PHE A 288 -14.84 -14.78 5.72
CA PHE A 288 -13.88 -15.88 5.91
C PHE A 288 -14.03 -16.99 4.85
N GLU A 289 -15.25 -17.18 4.33
CA GLU A 289 -15.55 -18.14 3.28
C GLU A 289 -15.25 -17.61 1.86
N SER A 290 -15.08 -16.31 1.68
CA SER A 290 -14.80 -15.68 0.38
C SER A 290 -13.32 -15.68 0.03
#